data_c092b19af5cad96a2355f3c4f748846f
#
_entry.id   c092b19af5cad96a2355f3c4f748846f
#
_cell.length_a   1.000
_cell.length_b   1.000
_cell.length_c   1.000
_cell.angle_alpha   90.00
_cell.angle_beta   90.00
_cell.angle_gamma   90.00
#
_symmetry.space_group_name_H-M   'P 1'
#
loop_
_entity.id
_entity.type
_entity.pdbx_description
1 polymer ?
#
loop_
_entity_poly.entity_id
_entity_poly.type
_entity_poly.pdbx_seq_one_letter_code
_entity_poly.pdbx_strand_id
1 'polypeptide(L)' 'MERAEVDQRIRALIEPFNKKGVEIFEATTFAGDLEFDSLTVMDFVAAIEDEFDIIISMNQQAEIETWGQLIDAVCKLADD' A
#
# COMPACT_ATOMS: atom_id res chain seq x y z
N MET A 1 4.26 -13.98 -6.76
CA MET A 1 4.55 -12.73 -7.49
C MET A 1 5.79 -12.09 -6.86
N GLU A 2 6.69 -11.60 -7.67
CA GLU A 2 7.90 -11.01 -7.16
C GLU A 2 7.65 -9.66 -6.49
N ARG A 3 8.44 -9.36 -5.45
CA ARG A 3 8.28 -8.12 -4.68
C ARG A 3 8.41 -6.88 -5.57
N ALA A 4 9.33 -6.89 -6.51
CA ALA A 4 9.54 -5.75 -7.41
C ALA A 4 8.30 -5.50 -8.27
N GLU A 5 7.65 -6.55 -8.73
CA GLU A 5 6.43 -6.42 -9.52
C GLU A 5 5.27 -5.88 -8.67
N VAL A 6 5.13 -6.39 -7.44
CA VAL A 6 4.11 -5.91 -6.51
C VAL A 6 4.33 -4.42 -6.22
N ASP A 7 5.56 -4.03 -5.92
CA ASP A 7 5.91 -2.65 -5.66
C ASP A 7 5.54 -1.74 -6.84
N GLN A 8 5.89 -2.15 -8.05
CA GLN A 8 5.61 -1.37 -9.25
C GLN A 8 4.11 -1.19 -9.48
N ARG A 9 3.33 -2.25 -9.28
CA ARG A 9 1.88 -2.20 -9.48
C ARG A 9 1.20 -1.32 -8.44
N ILE A 10 1.66 -1.39 -7.19
CA ILE A 10 1.09 -0.57 -6.12
C ILE A 10 1.48 0.90 -6.28
N ARG A 11 2.68 1.18 -6.81
CA ARG A 11 3.07 2.56 -7.12
C ARG A 11 2.14 3.19 -8.15
N ALA A 12 1.69 2.41 -9.13
CA ALA A 12 0.71 2.89 -10.10
C ALA A 12 -0.63 3.16 -9.44
N LEU A 13 -1.03 2.34 -8.48
CA LEU A 13 -2.29 2.52 -7.77
C LEU A 13 -2.29 3.74 -6.85
N ILE A 14 -1.16 4.07 -6.24
CA ILE A 14 -1.10 5.18 -5.28
C ILE A 14 -1.05 6.54 -5.96
N GLU A 15 -0.68 6.61 -7.23
CA GLU A 15 -0.53 7.89 -7.93
C GLU A 15 -1.73 8.84 -7.76
N PRO A 16 -2.98 8.39 -7.96
CA PRO A 16 -4.12 9.29 -7.79
C PRO A 16 -4.28 9.79 -6.36
N PHE A 17 -3.74 9.07 -5.39
CA PHE A 17 -3.82 9.44 -3.97
C PHE A 17 -2.65 10.31 -3.54
N ASN A 18 -1.52 10.22 -4.23
CA ASN A 18 -0.31 10.97 -3.90
C ASN A 18 -0.30 12.32 -4.62
N LYS A 19 -1.20 13.19 -4.21
CA LYS A 19 -1.42 14.47 -4.89
C LYS A 19 -0.24 15.44 -4.74
N LYS A 20 0.54 15.27 -3.67
CA LYS A 20 1.70 16.13 -3.42
C LYS A 20 2.95 15.68 -4.14
N GLY A 21 2.91 14.52 -4.78
CA GLY A 21 4.07 13.97 -5.47
C GLY A 21 5.21 13.63 -4.54
N VAL A 22 4.90 13.13 -3.36
CA VAL A 22 5.90 12.73 -2.37
C VAL A 22 6.68 11.53 -2.90
N GLU A 23 8.01 11.59 -2.79
CA GLU A 23 8.85 10.47 -3.18
C GLU A 23 8.67 9.31 -2.22
N ILE A 24 8.55 8.09 -2.76
CA ILE A 24 8.21 6.92 -1.96
C ILE A 24 9.40 5.98 -1.83
N PHE A 25 9.82 5.74 -0.59
CA PHE A 25 10.89 4.83 -0.23
C PHE A 25 10.33 3.73 0.67
N GLU A 26 11.16 2.74 0.99
CA GLU A 26 10.76 1.66 1.91
C GLU A 26 10.30 2.19 3.27
N ALA A 27 10.95 3.23 3.77
CA ALA A 27 10.65 3.81 5.07
C ALA A 27 9.57 4.90 5.03
N THR A 28 9.03 5.21 3.86
CA THR A 28 7.99 6.25 3.73
C THR A 28 6.75 5.82 4.50
N THR A 29 6.26 6.71 5.37
CA THR A 29 5.07 6.43 6.16
C THR A 29 3.83 7.00 5.50
N PHE A 30 2.70 6.31 5.66
CA PHE A 30 1.44 6.77 5.05
C PHE A 30 0.85 7.95 5.81
N ALA A 31 0.88 7.91 7.13
CA ALA A 31 0.31 8.98 7.94
C ALA A 31 1.22 10.21 7.99
N GLY A 32 2.52 10.01 8.18
CA GLY A 32 3.46 11.11 8.34
C GLY A 32 3.91 11.71 7.01
N ASP A 33 4.58 10.90 6.19
CA ASP A 33 5.19 11.40 4.95
C ASP A 33 4.17 11.70 3.86
N LEU A 34 3.21 10.80 3.67
CA LEU A 34 2.17 10.96 2.65
C LEU A 34 0.98 11.75 3.15
N GLU A 35 0.86 11.89 4.46
CA GLU A 35 -0.23 12.63 5.11
C GLU A 35 -1.61 12.10 4.73
N PHE A 36 -1.72 10.78 4.60
CA PHE A 36 -3.00 10.13 4.31
C PHE A 36 -3.85 10.11 5.58
N ASP A 37 -5.12 10.46 5.44
CA ASP A 37 -6.09 10.26 6.52
C ASP A 37 -6.67 8.84 6.43
N SER A 38 -7.53 8.49 7.39
CA SER A 38 -8.10 7.15 7.46
C SER A 38 -8.91 6.80 6.23
N LEU A 39 -9.65 7.74 5.71
CA LEU A 39 -10.49 7.51 4.53
C LEU A 39 -9.65 7.25 3.28
N THR A 40 -8.59 8.04 3.10
CA THR A 40 -7.67 7.85 1.97
C THR A 40 -6.99 6.50 2.05
N VAL A 41 -6.56 6.09 3.25
CA VAL A 41 -5.94 4.77 3.44
C VAL A 41 -6.92 3.66 3.08
N MET A 42 -8.17 3.78 3.52
CA MET A 42 -9.19 2.76 3.22
C MET A 42 -9.45 2.65 1.70
N ASP A 43 -9.54 3.78 1.01
CA ASP A 43 -9.75 3.79 -0.43
C ASP A 43 -8.57 3.17 -1.17
N PHE A 44 -7.35 3.50 -0.73
CA PHE A 44 -6.13 2.94 -1.32
C PHE A 44 -6.06 1.43 -1.09
N VAL A 45 -6.34 0.97 0.13
CA VAL A 45 -6.34 -0.46 0.46
C VAL A 45 -7.37 -1.19 -0.40
N ALA A 46 -8.55 -0.62 -0.59
CA ALA A 46 -9.58 -1.24 -1.42
C ALA A 46 -9.10 -1.41 -2.87
N ALA A 47 -8.37 -0.42 -3.38
CA ALA A 47 -7.81 -0.51 -4.74
C ALA A 47 -6.78 -1.64 -4.84
N ILE A 48 -5.98 -1.83 -3.79
CA ILE A 48 -5.00 -2.92 -3.75
C ILE A 48 -5.70 -4.28 -3.70
N GLU A 49 -6.73 -4.41 -2.89
CA GLU A 49 -7.49 -5.65 -2.78
C GLU A 49 -8.10 -6.04 -4.11
N ASP A 50 -8.60 -5.06 -4.84
CA ASP A 50 -9.18 -5.27 -6.17
C ASP A 50 -8.11 -5.68 -7.18
N GLU A 51 -6.97 -5.01 -7.16
CA GLU A 51 -5.90 -5.24 -8.14
C GLU A 51 -5.30 -6.64 -8.01
N PHE A 52 -5.12 -7.12 -6.78
CA PHE A 52 -4.44 -8.40 -6.51
C PHE A 52 -5.41 -9.52 -6.13
N ASP A 53 -6.70 -9.21 -6.04
CA ASP A 53 -7.74 -10.17 -5.62
C ASP A 53 -7.39 -10.80 -4.28
N ILE A 54 -7.06 -9.96 -3.30
CA ILE A 54 -6.69 -10.35 -1.95
C ILE A 54 -7.55 -9.60 -0.94
N ILE A 55 -7.51 -10.06 0.31
CA ILE A 55 -8.20 -9.39 1.40
C ILE A 55 -7.17 -9.02 2.47
N ILE A 56 -7.11 -7.74 2.80
CA ILE A 56 -6.23 -7.23 3.87
C ILE A 56 -7.09 -6.99 5.10
N SER A 57 -6.85 -7.76 6.16
CA SER A 57 -7.64 -7.63 7.39
C SER A 57 -7.36 -6.29 8.08
N MET A 58 -8.27 -5.88 8.97
CA MET A 58 -8.07 -4.66 9.74
C MET A 58 -6.84 -4.75 10.64
N ASN A 59 -6.56 -5.94 11.17
CA ASN A 59 -5.37 -6.14 11.97
C ASN A 59 -4.10 -5.94 11.14
N GLN A 60 -4.09 -6.46 9.91
CA GLN A 60 -2.96 -6.27 9.01
C GLN A 60 -2.80 -4.80 8.64
N GLN A 61 -3.90 -4.09 8.37
CA GLN A 61 -3.84 -2.66 8.08
C GLN A 61 -3.24 -1.89 9.25
N ALA A 62 -3.61 -2.24 10.47
CA ALA A 62 -3.11 -1.55 11.66
C ALA A 62 -1.60 -1.71 11.83
N GLU A 63 -1.04 -2.80 11.34
CA GLU A 63 0.39 -3.07 11.42
C GLU A 63 1.19 -2.42 10.28
N ILE A 64 0.52 -2.01 9.21
CA ILE A 64 1.18 -1.41 8.05
C ILE A 64 1.32 0.09 8.29
N GLU A 65 2.56 0.53 8.54
CA GLU A 65 2.86 1.94 8.76
C GLU A 65 3.72 2.51 7.64
N THR A 66 4.56 1.68 7.02
CA THR A 66 5.49 2.12 5.98
C THR A 66 5.19 1.43 4.66
N TRP A 67 5.73 2.03 3.58
CA TRP A 67 5.62 1.45 2.24
C TRP A 67 6.16 0.03 2.19
N GLY A 68 7.35 -0.19 2.75
CA GLY A 68 7.96 -1.51 2.76
C GLY A 68 7.10 -2.56 3.43
N GLN A 69 6.47 -2.19 4.56
CA GLN A 69 5.57 -3.10 5.26
C GLN A 69 4.35 -3.44 4.40
N LEU A 70 3.83 -2.45 3.67
CA LEU A 70 2.70 -2.70 2.76
C LEU A 70 3.09 -3.69 1.68
N ILE A 71 4.24 -3.47 1.02
CA ILE A 71 4.68 -4.34 -0.06
C ILE A 71 4.89 -5.76 0.45
N ASP A 72 5.50 -5.92 1.62
CA ASP A 72 5.72 -7.24 2.21
C ASP A 72 4.39 -7.95 2.50
N ALA A 73 3.42 -7.22 3.04
CA ALA A 73 2.11 -7.79 3.36
C ALA A 73 1.38 -8.25 2.09
N VAL A 74 1.42 -7.45 1.04
CA VAL A 74 0.76 -7.79 -0.23
C VAL A 74 1.44 -8.98 -0.89
N CYS A 75 2.78 -9.01 -0.88
CA CYS A 75 3.53 -10.14 -1.41
C CYS A 75 3.14 -11.45 -0.73
N LYS A 76 3.00 -11.41 0.58
CA LYS A 76 2.65 -12.59 1.36
C LYS A 76 1.24 -13.07 1.02
N LEU A 77 0.29 -12.15 0.90
CA LEU A 77 -1.09 -12.49 0.59
C LEU A 77 -1.25 -12.95 -0.86
N ALA A 78 -0.51 -12.35 -1.78
CA ALA A 78 -0.62 -12.67 -3.19
C ALA A 78 0.04 -14.02 -3.55
N ASP A 79 0.96 -14.49 -2.71
CA ASP A 79 1.66 -15.75 -2.91
C ASP A 79 0.84 -16.99 -2.53
N ASP A 80 -0.24 -16.78 -1.81
CA ASP A 80 -1.12 -17.88 -1.39
C ASP A 80 -2.12 -18.29 -2.53
#